data_99e28de0038444564c4432750adbe8f7
#
_entry.id   99e28de0038444564c4432750adbe8f7
#
_cell.length_a   1.000
_cell.length_b   1.000
_cell.length_c   1.000
_cell.angle_alpha   90.00
_cell.angle_beta   90.00
_cell.angle_gamma   90.00
#
_symmetry.space_group_name_H-M   'P 1'
#
loop_
_entity.id
_entity.type
_entity.pdbx_description
1 polymer ?
#
loop_
_entity_poly.entity_id
_entity_poly.type
_entity_poly.pdbx_seq_one_letter_code
_entity_poly.pdbx_strand_id
1 'polypeptide(L)'
;MEIKTIEKGAELISVIYKGEERMHDGKTFWGKHSPILFPAIGNLRFPNVIIDGKEYPLHKHGFARDLNFEKIGENSYVLKSNEETHKMYPYDFEFYVWYEVDGNKLTFNFKVVNKSEKEMLFGLGGHPAFKCDYSNGKCYVEFEETEDELEVIPLDLKSILLKNEIIKGETILTNKKIIKFDKDTFKIDTLVLTKIKSKSITLKEGDKKLVKINFDGFK
;
A
#
# COMPACT_ATOMS: atom_id res chain seq x y z
N MET A 1 7.66 -9.80 18.74
CA MET A 1 7.57 -9.76 17.25
C MET A 1 8.95 -9.44 16.73
N GLU A 2 9.39 -10.11 15.67
CA GLU A 2 10.66 -9.83 15.00
C GLU A 2 10.36 -9.31 13.60
N ILE A 3 11.10 -8.31 13.14
CA ILE A 3 10.94 -7.75 11.81
C ILE A 3 12.29 -7.70 11.08
N LYS A 4 12.24 -7.71 9.76
CA LYS A 4 13.42 -7.48 8.90
C LYS A 4 13.08 -6.47 7.83
N THR A 5 13.93 -5.46 7.69
CA THR A 5 13.82 -4.37 6.71
C THR A 5 15.09 -4.28 5.87
N ILE A 6 15.00 -3.68 4.68
CA ILE A 6 16.14 -3.47 3.77
C ILE A 6 16.17 -2.03 3.28
N GLU A 7 17.37 -1.55 2.87
CA GLU A 7 17.57 -0.20 2.36
C GLU A 7 16.82 0.05 1.04
N LYS A 8 16.73 -0.96 0.16
CA LYS A 8 16.00 -0.82 -1.10
C LYS A 8 14.51 -0.65 -0.84
N GLY A 9 14.00 0.52 -1.16
CA GLY A 9 12.60 0.89 -0.92
C GLY A 9 12.25 1.07 0.56
N ALA A 10 13.22 1.04 1.48
CA ALA A 10 12.99 0.92 2.93
C ALA A 10 12.00 -0.22 3.25
N GLU A 11 12.03 -1.31 2.47
CA GLU A 11 10.99 -2.32 2.44
C GLU A 11 11.04 -3.23 3.67
N LEU A 12 9.88 -3.46 4.29
CA LEU A 12 9.67 -4.51 5.29
C LEU A 12 9.53 -5.85 4.57
N ILE A 13 10.43 -6.80 4.84
CA ILE A 13 10.51 -8.08 4.11
C ILE A 13 10.16 -9.29 4.96
N SER A 14 10.04 -9.15 6.29
CA SER A 14 9.66 -10.24 7.18
C SER A 14 9.01 -9.71 8.44
N VAL A 15 7.98 -10.40 8.90
CA VAL A 15 7.33 -10.20 10.20
C VAL A 15 7.08 -11.55 10.82
N ILE A 16 7.88 -11.92 11.82
CA ILE A 16 7.72 -13.17 12.55
C ILE A 16 6.99 -12.91 13.86
N TYR A 17 5.83 -13.51 14.02
CA TYR A 17 5.06 -13.44 15.25
C TYR A 17 4.73 -14.86 15.76
N LYS A 18 5.15 -15.15 17.01
CA LYS A 18 5.02 -16.49 17.62
C LYS A 18 5.63 -17.60 16.77
N GLY A 19 6.80 -17.34 16.17
CA GLY A 19 7.52 -18.28 15.32
C GLY A 19 6.95 -18.49 13.91
N GLU A 20 5.88 -17.76 13.52
CA GLU A 20 5.27 -17.87 12.19
C GLU A 20 5.55 -16.60 11.37
N GLU A 21 6.01 -16.77 10.12
CA GLU A 21 6.13 -15.68 9.14
C GLU A 21 4.74 -15.22 8.70
N ARG A 22 4.52 -13.92 8.73
CA ARG A 22 3.24 -13.26 8.37
C ARG A 22 3.26 -12.61 6.99
N MET A 23 4.46 -12.37 6.44
CA MET A 23 4.59 -11.77 5.12
C MET A 23 4.59 -12.83 4.03
N HIS A 24 4.19 -12.44 2.82
CA HIS A 24 4.40 -13.19 1.59
C HIS A 24 5.90 -13.44 1.36
N ASP A 25 6.25 -14.53 0.69
CA ASP A 25 7.62 -14.99 0.49
C ASP A 25 8.46 -14.17 -0.53
N GLY A 26 7.84 -13.21 -1.19
CA GLY A 26 8.48 -12.37 -2.20
C GLY A 26 8.90 -13.12 -3.47
N LYS A 27 8.36 -14.31 -3.73
CA LYS A 27 8.75 -15.18 -4.86
C LYS A 27 7.57 -15.82 -5.58
N THR A 28 6.64 -16.44 -4.84
CA THR A 28 5.62 -17.33 -5.41
C THR A 28 4.66 -16.61 -6.35
N PHE A 29 4.18 -15.42 -5.99
CA PHE A 29 3.22 -14.66 -6.79
C PHE A 29 3.73 -13.27 -7.17
N TRP A 30 4.67 -12.74 -6.41
CA TRP A 30 5.15 -11.38 -6.56
C TRP A 30 6.54 -11.20 -5.96
N GLY A 31 7.42 -10.44 -6.63
CA GLY A 31 8.82 -10.26 -6.25
C GLY A 31 9.07 -9.26 -5.11
N LYS A 32 8.04 -8.79 -4.40
CA LYS A 32 8.14 -7.83 -3.29
C LYS A 32 7.34 -8.30 -2.08
N HIS A 33 7.56 -7.70 -0.91
CA HIS A 33 6.89 -8.06 0.34
C HIS A 33 5.97 -6.95 0.85
N SER A 34 6.49 -5.72 0.96
CA SER A 34 5.76 -4.55 1.46
C SER A 34 6.31 -3.25 0.88
N PRO A 35 6.25 -3.06 -0.44
CA PRO A 35 6.78 -1.85 -1.04
C PRO A 35 6.02 -0.61 -0.59
N ILE A 36 6.76 0.50 -0.52
CA ILE A 36 6.23 1.81 -0.20
C ILE A 36 5.96 2.57 -1.49
N LEU A 37 4.78 3.16 -1.57
CA LEU A 37 4.29 3.86 -2.75
C LEU A 37 4.50 5.36 -2.56
N PHE A 38 5.38 5.97 -3.37
CA PHE A 38 5.67 7.40 -3.37
C PHE A 38 6.44 7.77 -4.66
N PRO A 39 6.16 8.92 -5.30
CA PRO A 39 5.16 9.93 -4.97
C PRO A 39 3.79 9.70 -5.65
N ALA A 40 3.51 8.50 -6.12
CA ALA A 40 2.23 8.16 -6.73
C ALA A 40 1.68 6.83 -6.21
N ILE A 41 0.35 6.67 -6.23
CA ILE A 41 -0.36 5.43 -5.91
C ILE A 41 -1.13 4.98 -7.15
N GLY A 42 -1.05 3.68 -7.47
CA GLY A 42 -1.73 3.12 -8.64
C GLY A 42 -1.03 3.43 -9.95
N ASN A 43 -1.69 3.11 -11.05
CA ASN A 43 -1.21 3.41 -12.39
C ASN A 43 -1.66 4.80 -12.81
N LEU A 44 -0.87 5.46 -13.64
CA LEU A 44 -1.20 6.76 -14.21
C LEU A 44 -1.92 6.56 -15.55
N ARG A 45 -2.88 7.43 -15.84
CA ARG A 45 -3.60 7.42 -17.11
C ARG A 45 -2.69 7.64 -18.32
N PHE A 46 -1.63 8.42 -18.12
CA PHE A 46 -0.60 8.71 -19.11
C PHE A 46 0.77 8.31 -18.54
N PRO A 47 1.75 7.95 -19.37
CA PRO A 47 3.08 7.51 -18.92
C PRO A 47 3.86 8.63 -18.20
N ASN A 48 3.46 9.88 -18.41
CA ASN A 48 4.07 11.07 -17.82
C ASN A 48 3.06 11.85 -16.98
N VAL A 49 3.55 12.53 -15.95
CA VAL A 49 2.81 13.57 -15.22
C VAL A 49 3.23 14.94 -15.74
N ILE A 50 2.31 15.88 -15.72
CA ILE A 50 2.60 17.28 -16.09
C ILE A 50 2.75 18.08 -14.80
N ILE A 51 3.92 18.64 -14.59
CA ILE A 51 4.23 19.52 -13.45
C ILE A 51 4.76 20.84 -14.02
N ASP A 52 4.12 21.94 -13.71
CA ASP A 52 4.46 23.27 -14.21
C ASP A 52 4.59 23.34 -15.75
N GLY A 53 3.69 22.64 -16.46
CA GLY A 53 3.66 22.59 -17.94
C GLY A 53 4.75 21.71 -18.58
N LYS A 54 5.56 21.01 -17.79
CA LYS A 54 6.61 20.11 -18.27
C LYS A 54 6.27 18.65 -17.94
N GLU A 55 6.57 17.74 -18.84
CA GLU A 55 6.33 16.30 -18.68
C GLU A 55 7.47 15.62 -17.92
N TYR A 56 7.09 14.74 -16.98
CA TYR A 56 8.02 13.92 -16.20
C TYR A 56 7.55 12.45 -16.23
N PRO A 57 8.45 11.49 -16.50
CA PRO A 57 8.10 10.07 -16.46
C PRO A 57 7.90 9.62 -15.03
N LEU A 58 6.70 9.12 -14.73
CA LEU A 58 6.39 8.58 -13.40
C LEU A 58 5.69 7.23 -13.55
N HIS A 59 6.29 6.18 -13.03
CA HIS A 59 5.78 4.83 -13.16
C HIS A 59 4.68 4.52 -12.14
N LYS A 60 3.95 3.41 -12.38
CA LYS A 60 2.97 2.83 -11.44
C LYS A 60 3.57 2.76 -10.03
N HIS A 61 2.91 3.38 -9.06
CA HIS A 61 3.32 3.46 -7.66
C HIS A 61 4.56 4.33 -7.37
N GLY A 62 4.99 5.16 -8.31
CA GLY A 62 6.16 6.01 -8.14
C GLY A 62 7.48 5.25 -8.15
N PHE A 63 8.51 5.82 -7.57
CA PHE A 63 9.89 5.33 -7.66
C PHE A 63 10.50 4.91 -6.31
N ALA A 64 9.92 5.32 -5.17
CA ALA A 64 10.56 5.12 -3.86
C ALA A 64 10.89 3.65 -3.59
N ARG A 65 10.01 2.73 -3.96
CA ARG A 65 10.18 1.27 -3.79
C ARG A 65 11.36 0.66 -4.54
N ASP A 66 11.92 1.37 -5.51
CA ASP A 66 12.99 0.87 -6.39
C ASP A 66 14.34 1.54 -6.12
N LEU A 67 14.36 2.61 -5.30
CA LEU A 67 15.55 3.34 -4.89
C LEU A 67 16.12 2.86 -3.55
N ASN A 68 17.40 3.07 -3.33
CA ASN A 68 18.03 2.82 -2.04
C ASN A 68 17.83 4.02 -1.13
N PHE A 69 17.34 3.77 0.08
CA PHE A 69 17.27 4.74 1.15
C PHE A 69 18.56 4.71 1.98
N GLU A 70 18.94 5.85 2.50
CA GLU A 70 19.99 5.96 3.53
C GLU A 70 19.43 5.41 4.84
N LYS A 71 20.13 4.45 5.46
CA LYS A 71 19.78 3.94 6.78
C LYS A 71 20.24 4.91 7.86
N ILE A 72 19.30 5.42 8.66
CA ILE A 72 19.54 6.40 9.73
C ILE A 72 19.29 5.85 11.14
N GLY A 73 18.87 4.61 11.26
CA GLY A 73 18.64 3.89 12.51
C GLY A 73 18.35 2.41 12.26
N GLU A 74 18.06 1.63 13.29
CA GLU A 74 17.89 0.18 13.17
C GLU A 74 16.85 -0.21 12.13
N ASN A 75 15.66 0.41 12.19
CA ASN A 75 14.57 0.21 11.23
C ASN A 75 14.09 1.57 10.68
N SER A 76 15.02 2.50 10.44
CA SER A 76 14.73 3.88 10.07
C SER A 76 15.55 4.29 8.87
N TYR A 77 14.89 4.94 7.92
CA TYR A 77 15.45 5.22 6.60
C TYR A 77 15.03 6.61 6.11
N VAL A 78 15.85 7.22 5.24
CA VAL A 78 15.51 8.45 4.53
C VAL A 78 15.87 8.35 3.05
N LEU A 79 14.98 8.80 2.19
CA LEU A 79 15.25 9.08 0.78
C LEU A 79 15.25 10.60 0.60
N LYS A 80 16.38 11.14 0.14
CA LYS A 80 16.50 12.55 -0.22
C LYS A 80 16.40 12.70 -1.73
N SER A 81 15.78 13.78 -2.19
CA SER A 81 15.80 14.16 -3.60
C SER A 81 17.23 14.32 -4.11
N ASN A 82 17.43 13.98 -5.36
CA ASN A 82 18.71 14.07 -6.07
C ASN A 82 18.47 14.25 -7.58
N GLU A 83 19.54 14.31 -8.37
CA GLU A 83 19.44 14.48 -9.82
C GLU A 83 18.63 13.39 -10.53
N GLU A 84 18.65 12.15 -10.01
CA GLU A 84 17.87 11.04 -10.56
C GLU A 84 16.38 11.22 -10.29
N THR A 85 16.01 11.52 -9.04
CA THR A 85 14.62 11.77 -8.68
C THR A 85 14.03 13.00 -9.35
N HIS A 86 14.83 14.06 -9.56
CA HIS A 86 14.41 15.27 -10.26
C HIS A 86 14.03 15.04 -11.73
N LYS A 87 14.57 14.01 -12.38
CA LYS A 87 14.18 13.63 -13.75
C LYS A 87 12.75 13.08 -13.82
N MET A 88 12.23 12.56 -12.70
CA MET A 88 10.92 11.96 -12.58
C MET A 88 9.93 12.82 -11.79
N TYR A 89 10.43 13.62 -10.85
CA TYR A 89 9.63 14.39 -9.90
C TYR A 89 10.43 15.62 -9.42
N PRO A 90 10.22 16.80 -10.00
CA PRO A 90 11.13 17.96 -9.88
C PRO A 90 10.93 18.76 -8.59
N TYR A 91 10.94 18.09 -7.47
CA TYR A 91 10.83 18.69 -6.15
C TYR A 91 11.98 18.27 -5.26
N ASP A 92 12.41 19.18 -4.38
CA ASP A 92 13.30 18.88 -3.29
C ASP A 92 12.50 18.34 -2.12
N PHE A 93 12.84 17.16 -1.65
CA PHE A 93 12.15 16.51 -0.55
C PHE A 93 13.09 15.65 0.31
N GLU A 94 12.65 15.37 1.52
CA GLU A 94 13.14 14.29 2.36
C GLU A 94 11.97 13.40 2.72
N PHE A 95 12.07 12.11 2.41
CA PHE A 95 11.06 11.11 2.73
C PHE A 95 11.61 10.13 3.74
N TYR A 96 11.08 10.18 4.97
CA TYR A 96 11.45 9.33 6.08
C TYR A 96 10.48 8.18 6.21
N VAL A 97 11.03 7.00 6.50
CA VAL A 97 10.30 5.76 6.78
C VAL A 97 10.91 5.10 7.99
N TRP A 98 10.09 4.72 8.97
CA TRP A 98 10.57 3.93 10.11
C TRP A 98 9.49 3.00 10.63
N TYR A 99 9.95 1.93 11.25
CA TYR A 99 9.12 0.86 11.77
C TYR A 99 9.31 0.73 13.28
N GLU A 100 8.21 0.64 14.02
CA GLU A 100 8.21 0.50 15.48
C GLU A 100 7.47 -0.76 15.86
N VAL A 101 8.08 -1.58 16.73
CA VAL A 101 7.48 -2.79 17.27
C VAL A 101 7.21 -2.60 18.75
N ASP A 102 5.94 -2.77 19.14
CA ASP A 102 5.49 -2.79 20.53
C ASP A 102 4.62 -4.04 20.76
N GLY A 103 5.16 -5.03 21.44
CA GLY A 103 4.51 -6.31 21.70
C GLY A 103 4.09 -7.04 20.41
N ASN A 104 2.79 -7.00 20.12
CA ASN A 104 2.20 -7.59 18.90
C ASN A 104 1.75 -6.55 17.86
N LYS A 105 2.11 -5.30 18.07
CA LYS A 105 1.83 -4.18 17.17
C LYS A 105 3.08 -3.81 16.40
N LEU A 106 2.96 -3.67 15.09
CA LEU A 106 3.95 -3.08 14.18
C LEU A 106 3.34 -1.80 13.60
N THR A 107 4.05 -0.69 13.76
CA THR A 107 3.64 0.60 13.20
C THR A 107 4.57 0.97 12.05
N PHE A 108 3.98 1.28 10.89
CA PHE A 108 4.65 1.87 9.74
C PHE A 108 4.51 3.37 9.85
N ASN A 109 5.61 4.09 9.91
CA ASN A 109 5.62 5.53 10.03
C ASN A 109 6.22 6.17 8.78
N PHE A 110 5.59 7.23 8.31
CA PHE A 110 6.02 7.99 7.15
C PHE A 110 6.05 9.49 7.49
N LYS A 111 7.07 10.17 6.99
CA LYS A 111 7.16 11.63 7.05
C LYS A 111 7.74 12.15 5.75
N VAL A 112 6.99 12.99 5.06
CA VAL A 112 7.46 13.71 3.87
C VAL A 112 7.70 15.17 4.26
N VAL A 113 8.89 15.65 3.98
CA VAL A 113 9.28 17.06 4.18
C VAL A 113 9.49 17.67 2.81
N ASN A 114 8.65 18.61 2.45
CA ASN A 114 8.85 19.44 1.27
C ASN A 114 10.00 20.42 1.53
N LYS A 115 11.05 20.35 0.73
CA LYS A 115 12.22 21.23 0.78
C LYS A 115 12.20 22.24 -0.37
N SER A 116 11.20 22.13 -1.28
CA SER A 116 11.01 23.11 -2.35
C SER A 116 10.26 24.35 -1.83
N GLU A 117 10.39 25.45 -2.53
CA GLU A 117 9.65 26.69 -2.21
C GLU A 117 8.19 26.65 -2.62
N LYS A 118 7.79 25.68 -3.47
CA LYS A 118 6.45 25.53 -4.00
C LYS A 118 5.71 24.33 -3.41
N GLU A 119 4.39 24.32 -3.55
CA GLU A 119 3.55 23.19 -3.15
C GLU A 119 3.96 21.92 -3.89
N MET A 120 4.05 20.83 -3.15
CA MET A 120 4.43 19.51 -3.63
C MET A 120 3.27 18.53 -3.46
N LEU A 121 2.65 18.13 -4.57
CA LEU A 121 1.56 17.17 -4.58
C LEU A 121 2.11 15.74 -4.70
N PHE A 122 1.70 14.86 -3.81
CA PHE A 122 2.14 13.45 -3.84
C PHE A 122 1.04 12.49 -3.36
N GLY A 123 1.17 11.23 -3.78
CA GLY A 123 0.47 10.10 -3.20
C GLY A 123 1.43 9.28 -2.34
N LEU A 124 0.96 8.82 -1.19
CA LEU A 124 1.73 8.02 -0.24
C LEU A 124 0.92 6.82 0.23
N GLY A 125 1.53 5.64 0.24
CA GLY A 125 0.87 4.43 0.74
C GLY A 125 1.84 3.28 1.04
N GLY A 126 1.36 2.33 1.85
CA GLY A 126 2.00 1.04 2.07
C GLY A 126 1.30 -0.05 1.23
N HIS A 127 2.04 -1.05 0.81
CA HIS A 127 1.52 -2.16 0.02
C HIS A 127 1.96 -3.52 0.62
N PRO A 128 1.63 -3.80 1.89
CA PRO A 128 2.06 -5.04 2.53
C PRO A 128 1.35 -6.26 1.95
N ALA A 129 2.12 -7.29 1.59
CA ALA A 129 1.61 -8.59 1.17
C ALA A 129 1.69 -9.57 2.34
N PHE A 130 0.53 -9.93 2.89
CA PHE A 130 0.44 -10.89 3.98
C PHE A 130 0.24 -12.32 3.47
N LYS A 131 0.84 -13.27 4.19
CA LYS A 131 0.67 -14.70 3.91
C LYS A 131 -0.76 -15.13 4.22
N CYS A 132 -1.43 -15.68 3.22
CA CYS A 132 -2.79 -16.18 3.31
C CYS A 132 -2.98 -17.24 2.20
N ASP A 133 -3.54 -18.41 2.54
CA ASP A 133 -3.91 -19.39 1.53
C ASP A 133 -5.33 -19.12 1.03
N TYR A 134 -5.42 -18.34 -0.04
CA TYR A 134 -6.71 -18.01 -0.67
C TYR A 134 -7.24 -19.13 -1.59
N SER A 135 -6.43 -20.14 -1.93
CA SER A 135 -6.81 -21.24 -2.83
C SER A 135 -7.92 -22.12 -2.23
N ASN A 136 -7.99 -22.19 -0.91
CA ASN A 136 -9.00 -22.99 -0.17
C ASN A 136 -10.33 -22.25 0.05
N GLY A 137 -10.48 -21.01 -0.41
CA GLY A 137 -11.69 -20.19 -0.26
C GLY A 137 -12.01 -19.76 1.17
N LYS A 138 -11.06 -19.91 2.11
CA LYS A 138 -11.25 -19.56 3.52
C LYS A 138 -10.72 -18.18 3.88
N CYS A 139 -9.95 -17.55 2.99
CA CYS A 139 -9.41 -16.21 3.21
C CYS A 139 -10.43 -15.12 2.92
N TYR A 140 -10.52 -14.16 3.82
CA TYR A 140 -11.38 -12.99 3.69
C TYR A 140 -10.85 -11.83 4.52
N VAL A 141 -11.28 -10.62 4.20
CA VAL A 141 -11.14 -9.45 5.07
C VAL A 141 -12.46 -9.13 5.72
N GLU A 142 -12.41 -8.77 6.99
CA GLU A 142 -13.52 -8.29 7.77
C GLU A 142 -13.26 -6.84 8.21
N PHE A 143 -14.18 -5.94 7.86
CA PHE A 143 -14.18 -4.56 8.32
C PHE A 143 -14.53 -4.48 9.82
N GLU A 144 -14.05 -3.45 10.50
CA GLU A 144 -14.34 -3.22 11.92
C GLU A 144 -15.83 -2.90 12.15
N GLU A 145 -16.40 -2.09 11.26
CA GLU A 145 -17.80 -1.69 11.28
C GLU A 145 -18.54 -2.19 10.03
N THR A 146 -19.86 -2.03 10.00
CA THR A 146 -20.66 -2.24 8.79
C THR A 146 -20.45 -1.08 7.82
N GLU A 147 -20.24 -1.42 6.55
CA GLU A 147 -19.97 -0.49 5.46
C GLU A 147 -21.23 -0.27 4.63
N ASP A 148 -22.05 0.69 5.02
CA ASP A 148 -23.31 0.99 4.32
C ASP A 148 -23.11 1.86 3.07
N GLU A 149 -22.05 2.66 3.02
CA GLU A 149 -21.78 3.60 1.94
C GLU A 149 -20.53 3.25 1.12
N LEU A 150 -19.92 2.08 1.37
CA LEU A 150 -18.73 1.64 0.66
C LEU A 150 -18.97 1.65 -0.85
N GLU A 151 -18.02 2.19 -1.58
CA GLU A 151 -18.01 2.20 -3.04
C GLU A 151 -16.76 1.48 -3.56
N VAL A 152 -16.92 0.81 -4.69
CA VAL A 152 -15.83 0.20 -5.45
C VAL A 152 -15.65 0.99 -6.73
N ILE A 153 -14.45 1.48 -6.96
CA ILE A 153 -14.09 2.11 -8.23
C ILE A 153 -13.45 1.03 -9.10
N PRO A 154 -14.12 0.58 -10.19
CA PRO A 154 -13.55 -0.43 -11.06
C PRO A 154 -12.32 0.10 -11.81
N LEU A 155 -11.52 -0.82 -12.31
CA LEU A 155 -10.34 -0.56 -13.13
C LEU A 155 -10.60 -1.06 -14.55
N ASP A 156 -10.01 -0.38 -15.53
CA ASP A 156 -9.89 -0.91 -16.88
C ASP A 156 -8.76 -1.96 -16.97
N LEU A 157 -8.60 -2.58 -18.15
CA LEU A 157 -7.55 -3.58 -18.39
C LEU A 157 -6.12 -3.04 -18.28
N LYS A 158 -5.95 -1.73 -18.18
CA LYS A 158 -4.66 -1.05 -17.95
C LYS A 158 -4.49 -0.62 -16.49
N SER A 159 -5.36 -1.09 -15.59
CA SER A 159 -5.40 -0.72 -14.16
C SER A 159 -5.61 0.79 -13.93
N ILE A 160 -6.41 1.44 -14.79
CA ILE A 160 -6.79 2.85 -14.65
C ILE A 160 -8.19 2.94 -14.04
N LEU A 161 -8.37 3.85 -13.09
CA LEU A 161 -9.64 4.07 -12.40
C LEU A 161 -10.75 4.53 -13.33
N LEU A 162 -11.87 3.82 -13.34
CA LEU A 162 -13.11 4.17 -14.04
C LEU A 162 -14.05 4.94 -13.10
N LYS A 163 -13.69 6.17 -12.75
CA LYS A 163 -14.40 6.98 -11.75
C LYS A 163 -15.88 7.24 -12.04
N ASN A 164 -16.32 7.05 -13.29
CA ASN A 164 -17.71 7.23 -13.69
C ASN A 164 -18.53 5.92 -13.61
N GLU A 165 -17.90 4.81 -13.24
CA GLU A 165 -18.52 3.46 -13.18
C GLU A 165 -18.53 2.91 -11.75
N ILE A 166 -18.83 3.77 -10.78
CA ILE A 166 -18.83 3.42 -9.36
C ILE A 166 -19.83 2.28 -9.09
N ILE A 167 -19.34 1.24 -8.42
CA ILE A 167 -20.14 0.07 -7.99
C ILE A 167 -20.40 0.20 -6.49
N LYS A 168 -21.63 -0.09 -6.07
CA LYS A 168 -21.97 -0.10 -4.64
C LYS A 168 -21.31 -1.29 -3.93
N GLY A 169 -20.81 -1.06 -2.73
CA GLY A 169 -20.11 -2.07 -1.93
C GLY A 169 -20.95 -3.30 -1.59
N GLU A 170 -22.27 -3.19 -1.55
CA GLU A 170 -23.19 -4.31 -1.32
C GLU A 170 -23.03 -5.45 -2.34
N THR A 171 -22.48 -5.17 -3.53
CA THR A 171 -22.23 -6.18 -4.57
C THR A 171 -21.08 -7.13 -4.23
N ILE A 172 -20.16 -6.69 -3.37
CA ILE A 172 -18.95 -7.46 -2.98
C ILE A 172 -18.94 -7.81 -1.49
N LEU A 173 -19.79 -7.15 -0.68
CA LEU A 173 -19.85 -7.36 0.77
C LEU A 173 -20.83 -8.44 1.17
N THR A 174 -20.39 -9.41 1.95
CA THR A 174 -21.25 -10.29 2.71
C THR A 174 -21.57 -9.62 4.05
N ASN A 175 -22.86 -9.51 4.40
CA ASN A 175 -23.35 -8.88 5.64
C ASN A 175 -22.80 -7.46 5.85
N LYS A 176 -22.57 -6.71 4.76
CA LYS A 176 -22.01 -5.34 4.77
C LYS A 176 -20.66 -5.20 5.49
N LYS A 177 -19.93 -6.28 5.68
CA LYS A 177 -18.76 -6.30 6.55
C LYS A 177 -17.60 -7.15 6.02
N ILE A 178 -17.86 -8.12 5.17
CA ILE A 178 -16.88 -9.14 4.77
C ILE A 178 -16.70 -9.14 3.26
N ILE A 179 -15.45 -9.06 2.81
CA ILE A 179 -15.05 -9.36 1.42
C ILE A 179 -14.37 -10.72 1.44
N LYS A 180 -15.01 -11.72 0.84
CA LYS A 180 -14.43 -13.05 0.62
C LYS A 180 -13.53 -13.03 -0.61
N PHE A 181 -12.42 -13.75 -0.53
CA PHE A 181 -11.50 -13.87 -1.67
C PHE A 181 -11.74 -15.19 -2.40
N ASP A 182 -11.84 -15.07 -3.71
CA ASP A 182 -11.90 -16.18 -4.64
C ASP A 182 -10.95 -15.90 -5.83
N LYS A 183 -10.92 -16.83 -6.77
CA LYS A 183 -10.05 -16.73 -7.96
C LYS A 183 -10.36 -15.53 -8.87
N ASP A 184 -11.57 -14.98 -8.77
CA ASP A 184 -12.04 -13.88 -9.63
C ASP A 184 -11.99 -12.52 -8.94
N THR A 185 -11.81 -12.48 -7.62
CA THR A 185 -11.83 -11.25 -6.80
C THR A 185 -10.83 -10.19 -7.32
N PHE A 186 -9.66 -10.63 -7.77
CA PHE A 186 -8.58 -9.74 -8.26
C PHE A 186 -8.30 -9.95 -9.75
N LYS A 187 -9.30 -10.37 -10.52
CA LYS A 187 -9.15 -10.66 -11.96
C LYS A 187 -8.65 -9.47 -12.78
N ILE A 188 -8.99 -8.26 -12.35
CA ILE A 188 -8.55 -7.01 -12.98
C ILE A 188 -7.69 -6.21 -11.98
N ASP A 189 -6.58 -6.76 -11.52
CA ASP A 189 -5.57 -6.14 -10.65
C ASP A 189 -6.03 -6.02 -9.17
N THR A 190 -6.88 -5.06 -8.78
CA THR A 190 -7.21 -4.79 -7.37
C THR A 190 -8.64 -4.30 -7.18
N LEU A 191 -9.13 -4.33 -5.95
CA LEU A 191 -10.34 -3.65 -5.53
C LEU A 191 -9.96 -2.27 -4.97
N VAL A 192 -10.44 -1.21 -5.60
CA VAL A 192 -10.27 0.16 -5.10
C VAL A 192 -11.51 0.56 -4.34
N LEU A 193 -11.38 0.63 -3.03
CA LEU A 193 -12.48 0.92 -2.11
C LEU A 193 -12.44 2.38 -1.66
N THR A 194 -13.59 3.03 -1.65
CA THR A 194 -13.78 4.39 -1.16
C THR A 194 -14.97 4.49 -0.22
N LYS A 195 -15.12 5.59 0.48
CA LYS A 195 -16.14 5.83 1.50
C LYS A 195 -16.15 4.75 2.61
N ILE A 196 -14.96 4.25 2.95
CA ILE A 196 -14.79 3.29 4.04
C ILE A 196 -15.04 4.02 5.37
N LYS A 197 -15.95 3.49 6.17
CA LYS A 197 -16.28 3.97 7.52
C LYS A 197 -15.31 3.42 8.57
N SER A 198 -14.96 2.14 8.42
CA SER A 198 -14.04 1.45 9.33
C SER A 198 -12.64 2.08 9.31
N LYS A 199 -11.98 2.06 10.44
CA LYS A 199 -10.57 2.49 10.61
C LYS A 199 -9.61 1.30 10.64
N SER A 200 -10.14 0.10 10.55
CA SER A 200 -9.36 -1.12 10.50
C SER A 200 -10.07 -2.22 9.73
N ILE A 201 -9.26 -3.14 9.20
CA ILE A 201 -9.70 -4.41 8.64
C ILE A 201 -8.92 -5.55 9.28
N THR A 202 -9.51 -6.73 9.32
CA THR A 202 -8.84 -7.95 9.78
C THR A 202 -8.80 -8.97 8.66
N LEU A 203 -7.58 -9.38 8.26
CA LEU A 203 -7.39 -10.54 7.39
C LEU A 203 -7.56 -11.81 8.22
N LYS A 204 -8.42 -12.71 7.74
CA LYS A 204 -8.76 -13.97 8.39
C LYS A 204 -8.64 -15.15 7.43
N GLU A 205 -8.40 -16.33 7.99
CA GLU A 205 -8.50 -17.63 7.33
C GLU A 205 -9.37 -18.55 8.17
N GLY A 206 -10.61 -18.78 7.74
CA GLY A 206 -11.64 -19.36 8.60
C GLY A 206 -11.83 -18.55 9.88
N ASP A 207 -11.71 -19.19 11.05
CA ASP A 207 -11.82 -18.51 12.35
C ASP A 207 -10.47 -17.89 12.82
N LYS A 208 -9.36 -18.20 12.15
CA LYS A 208 -8.03 -17.69 12.51
C LYS A 208 -7.85 -16.24 12.05
N LYS A 209 -7.63 -15.32 13.00
CA LYS A 209 -7.18 -13.95 12.70
C LYS A 209 -5.69 -13.98 12.34
N LEU A 210 -5.33 -13.53 11.14
CA LEU A 210 -3.96 -13.48 10.68
C LEU A 210 -3.30 -12.14 11.00
N VAL A 211 -3.92 -11.04 10.57
CA VAL A 211 -3.42 -9.68 10.75
C VAL A 211 -4.60 -8.72 10.90
N LYS A 212 -4.53 -7.79 11.85
CA LYS A 212 -5.39 -6.60 11.90
C LYS A 212 -4.60 -5.40 11.37
N ILE A 213 -5.15 -4.69 10.41
CA ILE A 213 -4.55 -3.51 9.80
C ILE A 213 -5.37 -2.29 10.24
N ASN A 214 -4.73 -1.34 10.92
CA ASN A 214 -5.31 -0.05 11.27
C ASN A 214 -4.76 0.99 10.28
N PHE A 215 -5.62 1.87 9.77
CA PHE A 215 -5.28 2.89 8.77
C PHE A 215 -5.89 4.26 9.07
N ASP A 216 -6.16 4.53 10.33
CA ASP A 216 -6.70 5.81 10.81
C ASP A 216 -5.66 6.93 10.94
N GLY A 217 -4.38 6.62 10.75
CA GLY A 217 -3.29 7.58 10.82
C GLY A 217 -3.02 8.39 9.54
N PHE A 218 -3.64 8.04 8.41
CA PHE A 218 -3.51 8.81 7.17
C PHE A 218 -4.47 10.02 7.20
N LYS A 219 -3.90 11.23 7.15
CA LYS A 219 -4.64 12.50 7.11
C LYS A 219 -4.40 13.22 5.81
#